data_9b71ec44cd866e7216cd839d42e70757
#
_entry.id   9b71ec44cd866e7216cd839d42e70757
#
_cell.length_a   1.000
_cell.length_b   1.000
_cell.length_c   1.000
_cell.angle_alpha   90.00
_cell.angle_beta   90.00
_cell.angle_gamma   90.00
#
_symmetry.space_group_name_H-M   'P 1'
#
loop_
_entity.id
_entity.type
_entity.pdbx_description
1 polymer ?
#
loop_
_entity_poly.entity_id
_entity_poly.type
_entity_poly.pdbx_seq_one_letter_code
_entity_poly.pdbx_strand_id
1 'polypeptide(L)'
;MPARPTLLARSVAAVAVAAVPLLGLLAACGSPAPTRPSETVTVWVDPTPAPSPSGDGGAPSPVPTRSAVATSSGPGPVSVGPLRGAPGDYDEAARRVSDARVDGAVTSAFRSPSGNLACTVAGGGSQLACEVGQGRPKPPAAAPCPAGGPTTVGRVELTGDGARLVCNGDTEVSGTPPTLAYGRSARIPGTPFACVSEQAGVTCVDTARRDGLFLARNTLATW
;
A
#
# COMPACT_ATOMS: atom_id res chain seq x y z
N MET A 1 -30.31 26.89 56.78
CA MET A 1 -30.28 27.90 55.71
C MET A 1 -30.24 27.13 54.39
N PRO A 2 -31.29 27.14 53.59
CA PRO A 2 -31.33 26.38 52.34
C PRO A 2 -30.82 27.21 51.19
N ALA A 3 -29.94 26.61 50.37
CA ALA A 3 -29.39 27.19 49.16
C ALA A 3 -30.39 27.10 47.99
N ARG A 4 -30.53 28.19 47.25
CA ARG A 4 -31.38 28.32 46.06
C ARG A 4 -30.73 27.75 44.83
N PRO A 5 -31.45 27.03 43.93
CA PRO A 5 -30.93 26.62 42.65
C PRO A 5 -31.05 27.75 41.60
N THR A 6 -29.98 28.01 40.88
CA THR A 6 -29.92 28.97 39.75
C THR A 6 -30.35 28.27 38.47
N LEU A 7 -31.47 28.76 37.89
CA LEU A 7 -31.96 28.33 36.58
C LEU A 7 -31.12 28.98 35.46
N LEU A 8 -30.39 28.19 34.68
CA LEU A 8 -29.71 28.61 33.45
C LEU A 8 -30.66 28.50 32.26
N ALA A 9 -31.03 29.64 31.70
CA ALA A 9 -31.85 29.77 30.51
C ALA A 9 -31.11 29.25 29.27
N ARG A 10 -31.73 28.31 28.54
CA ARG A 10 -31.25 27.84 27.22
C ARG A 10 -31.78 28.79 26.14
N SER A 11 -30.86 29.49 25.47
CA SER A 11 -31.15 30.24 24.24
C SER A 11 -31.22 29.28 23.05
N VAL A 12 -32.37 29.21 22.41
CA VAL A 12 -32.61 28.51 21.16
C VAL A 12 -32.29 29.49 20.03
N ALA A 13 -31.22 29.23 19.28
CA ALA A 13 -30.90 29.96 18.05
C ALA A 13 -31.67 29.33 16.87
N ALA A 14 -32.55 30.11 16.26
CA ALA A 14 -33.27 29.73 15.04
C ALA A 14 -32.33 29.89 13.83
N VAL A 15 -32.12 28.81 13.08
CA VAL A 15 -31.39 28.82 11.80
C VAL A 15 -32.41 29.07 10.68
N ALA A 16 -32.27 30.21 10.00
CA ALA A 16 -33.04 30.55 8.81
C ALA A 16 -32.41 29.83 7.58
N VAL A 17 -33.21 29.01 6.92
CA VAL A 17 -32.88 28.35 5.65
C VAL A 17 -33.22 29.33 4.52
N ALA A 18 -32.20 29.83 3.85
CA ALA A 18 -32.35 30.60 2.60
C ALA A 18 -32.41 29.67 1.39
N ALA A 19 -33.55 29.69 0.70
CA ALA A 19 -33.72 29.00 -0.57
C ALA A 19 -33.07 29.80 -1.72
N VAL A 20 -32.17 29.17 -2.46
CA VAL A 20 -31.55 29.71 -3.69
C VAL A 20 -32.25 29.10 -4.89
N PRO A 21 -32.78 29.89 -5.86
CA PRO A 21 -33.40 29.37 -7.04
C PRO A 21 -32.34 28.90 -8.07
N LEU A 22 -32.54 27.68 -8.61
CA LEU A 22 -31.83 27.13 -9.73
C LEU A 22 -32.23 27.88 -11.02
N LEU A 23 -31.33 28.64 -11.62
CA LEU A 23 -31.41 28.99 -13.03
C LEU A 23 -30.59 27.98 -13.84
N GLY A 24 -31.28 27.24 -14.69
CA GLY A 24 -30.68 26.27 -15.62
C GLY A 24 -29.90 26.98 -16.73
N LEU A 25 -28.70 26.47 -17.01
CA LEU A 25 -28.01 26.67 -18.29
C LEU A 25 -27.84 25.31 -18.96
N LEU A 26 -28.59 25.11 -20.01
CA LEU A 26 -28.40 24.06 -21.01
C LEU A 26 -27.12 24.37 -21.80
N ALA A 27 -26.06 23.63 -21.55
CA ALA A 27 -24.88 23.66 -22.41
C ALA A 27 -24.78 22.34 -23.19
N ALA A 28 -24.61 22.50 -24.49
CA ALA A 28 -24.70 21.52 -25.56
C ALA A 28 -23.73 20.33 -25.38
N CYS A 29 -24.28 19.15 -25.65
CA CYS A 29 -23.55 17.90 -25.81
C CYS A 29 -22.62 17.95 -27.01
N GLY A 30 -21.31 17.95 -26.78
CA GLY A 30 -20.31 17.48 -27.72
C GLY A 30 -19.91 16.07 -27.31
N SER A 31 -20.43 15.06 -27.99
CA SER A 31 -19.97 13.66 -27.79
C SER A 31 -18.57 13.51 -28.36
N PRO A 32 -17.59 13.06 -27.58
CA PRO A 32 -16.31 12.61 -28.13
C PRO A 32 -16.54 11.29 -28.89
N ALA A 33 -15.98 11.20 -30.08
CA ALA A 33 -15.99 9.99 -30.90
C ALA A 33 -15.30 8.82 -30.13
N PRO A 34 -15.81 7.58 -30.26
CA PRO A 34 -15.19 6.43 -29.66
C PRO A 34 -13.83 6.16 -30.31
N THR A 35 -12.77 6.30 -29.56
CA THR A 35 -11.43 5.80 -29.90
C THR A 35 -11.50 4.27 -29.93
N ARG A 36 -11.22 3.69 -31.11
CA ARG A 36 -11.10 2.25 -31.28
C ARG A 36 -9.99 1.73 -30.36
N PRO A 37 -10.22 0.63 -29.61
CA PRO A 37 -9.14 -0.04 -28.91
C PRO A 37 -8.13 -0.58 -29.93
N SER A 38 -6.85 -0.31 -29.71
CA SER A 38 -5.77 -0.94 -30.47
C SER A 38 -5.80 -2.44 -30.18
N GLU A 39 -6.07 -3.22 -31.22
CA GLU A 39 -5.94 -4.69 -31.15
C GLU A 39 -4.47 -5.03 -30.94
N THR A 40 -4.17 -5.58 -29.76
CA THR A 40 -2.87 -6.19 -29.49
C THR A 40 -2.85 -7.55 -30.15
N VAL A 41 -2.14 -7.67 -31.27
CA VAL A 41 -1.88 -8.96 -31.91
C VAL A 41 -0.88 -9.73 -31.07
N THR A 42 -1.34 -10.73 -30.33
CA THR A 42 -0.48 -11.68 -29.63
C THR A 42 -0.01 -12.74 -30.63
N VAL A 43 1.24 -12.68 -31.03
CA VAL A 43 1.88 -13.71 -31.87
C VAL A 43 2.34 -14.83 -30.93
N TRP A 44 1.66 -15.97 -31.02
CA TRP A 44 2.10 -17.19 -30.37
C TRP A 44 3.24 -17.82 -31.22
N VAL A 45 4.45 -17.87 -30.67
CA VAL A 45 5.55 -18.63 -31.25
C VAL A 45 5.52 -20.01 -30.62
N ASP A 46 5.16 -21.03 -31.41
CA ASP A 46 5.27 -22.43 -30.99
C ASP A 46 6.74 -22.78 -30.71
N PRO A 47 7.06 -23.31 -29.52
CA PRO A 47 8.40 -23.82 -29.27
C PRO A 47 8.63 -25.10 -30.10
N THR A 48 9.57 -25.07 -31.00
CA THR A 48 10.08 -26.22 -31.74
C THR A 48 10.50 -27.32 -30.75
N PRO A 49 10.01 -28.57 -30.88
CA PRO A 49 10.43 -29.66 -30.01
C PRO A 49 11.89 -29.99 -30.24
N ALA A 50 12.66 -29.97 -29.15
CA ALA A 50 14.05 -30.43 -29.15
C ALA A 50 14.14 -31.96 -29.37
N PRO A 51 15.17 -32.48 -30.10
CA PRO A 51 15.32 -33.89 -30.32
C PRO A 51 15.70 -34.63 -29.03
N SER A 52 15.00 -35.74 -28.78
CA SER A 52 15.28 -36.64 -27.67
C SER A 52 16.63 -37.35 -27.86
N PRO A 53 17.49 -37.37 -26.83
CA PRO A 53 18.62 -38.27 -26.83
C PRO A 53 18.19 -39.67 -26.37
N SER A 54 18.33 -40.65 -27.23
CA SER A 54 18.30 -42.06 -26.85
C SER A 54 19.61 -42.39 -26.14
N GLY A 55 19.53 -42.89 -24.92
CA GLY A 55 20.70 -43.34 -24.17
C GLY A 55 20.28 -44.37 -23.10
N ASP A 56 20.84 -45.55 -23.27
CA ASP A 56 20.64 -46.78 -22.49
C ASP A 56 20.95 -46.69 -20.99
N GLY A 57 20.17 -47.47 -20.25
CA GLY A 57 20.58 -48.40 -19.18
C GLY A 57 21.35 -47.86 -17.99
N GLY A 58 20.66 -47.80 -16.84
CA GLY A 58 21.28 -47.67 -15.53
C GLY A 58 20.27 -47.22 -14.47
N ALA A 59 19.76 -48.17 -13.67
CA ALA A 59 18.91 -47.83 -12.55
C ALA A 59 19.74 -47.13 -11.46
N PRO A 60 19.43 -45.90 -11.07
CA PRO A 60 19.94 -45.31 -9.86
C PRO A 60 18.93 -45.37 -8.72
N SER A 61 19.48 -45.65 -7.55
CA SER A 61 18.82 -45.62 -6.25
C SER A 61 18.05 -44.32 -6.00
N PRO A 62 16.96 -44.37 -5.20
CA PRO A 62 16.21 -43.17 -4.89
C PRO A 62 17.04 -42.18 -4.06
N VAL A 63 17.39 -41.08 -4.68
CA VAL A 63 17.93 -39.91 -4.00
C VAL A 63 16.78 -39.25 -3.25
N PRO A 64 16.93 -38.86 -1.97
CA PRO A 64 15.89 -38.15 -1.25
C PRO A 64 15.59 -36.83 -1.94
N THR A 65 14.38 -36.68 -2.43
CA THR A 65 13.85 -35.45 -3.01
C THR A 65 13.87 -34.38 -1.94
N ARG A 66 14.90 -33.52 -1.97
CA ARG A 66 14.82 -32.25 -1.28
C ARG A 66 13.67 -31.49 -1.91
N SER A 67 12.61 -31.27 -1.14
CA SER A 67 11.56 -30.32 -1.50
C SER A 67 12.24 -29.00 -1.83
N ALA A 68 12.23 -28.62 -3.10
CA ALA A 68 12.63 -27.29 -3.50
C ALA A 68 11.63 -26.31 -2.88
N VAL A 69 12.04 -25.63 -1.83
CA VAL A 69 11.36 -24.42 -1.37
C VAL A 69 11.40 -23.48 -2.56
N ALA A 70 10.24 -23.18 -3.12
CA ALA A 70 10.11 -22.17 -4.16
C ALA A 70 10.61 -20.86 -3.57
N THR A 71 11.81 -20.46 -3.95
CA THR A 71 12.36 -19.15 -3.62
C THR A 71 11.53 -18.14 -4.42
N SER A 72 10.68 -17.40 -3.74
CA SER A 72 9.98 -16.26 -4.32
C SER A 72 11.05 -15.28 -4.84
N SER A 73 11.13 -15.12 -6.15
CA SER A 73 12.07 -14.20 -6.81
C SER A 73 11.50 -12.77 -6.84
N GLY A 74 11.01 -12.28 -5.71
CA GLY A 74 10.70 -10.87 -5.53
C GLY A 74 11.98 -10.03 -5.47
N PRO A 75 11.91 -8.71 -5.71
CA PRO A 75 13.04 -7.84 -5.46
C PRO A 75 13.47 -8.01 -4.00
N GLY A 76 14.75 -8.33 -3.79
CA GLY A 76 15.31 -8.58 -2.46
C GLY A 76 15.12 -7.40 -1.51
N PRO A 77 15.45 -7.57 -0.22
CA PRO A 77 15.27 -6.53 0.79
C PRO A 77 16.00 -5.24 0.41
N VAL A 78 15.30 -4.12 0.51
CA VAL A 78 15.81 -2.78 0.19
C VAL A 78 15.75 -1.90 1.42
N SER A 79 16.80 -1.12 1.66
CA SER A 79 16.82 -0.12 2.73
C SER A 79 17.41 1.18 2.23
N VAL A 80 16.74 2.30 2.53
CA VAL A 80 17.17 3.65 2.15
C VAL A 80 16.97 4.62 3.32
N GLY A 81 17.94 5.49 3.52
CA GLY A 81 17.91 6.52 4.54
C GLY A 81 18.28 6.03 5.95
N PRO A 82 18.15 6.91 6.97
CA PRO A 82 18.46 6.56 8.34
C PRO A 82 17.35 5.68 8.93
N LEU A 83 17.61 4.39 9.12
CA LEU A 83 16.63 3.39 9.57
C LEU A 83 16.22 3.52 11.07
N ARG A 84 16.27 4.72 11.63
CA ARG A 84 15.86 4.96 13.02
C ARG A 84 14.40 4.60 13.22
N GLY A 85 14.15 3.62 14.10
CA GLY A 85 12.81 3.13 14.40
C GLY A 85 12.22 2.20 13.33
N ALA A 86 12.93 1.91 12.23
CA ALA A 86 12.53 0.84 11.31
C ALA A 86 12.74 -0.53 11.96
N PRO A 87 11.87 -1.52 11.72
CA PRO A 87 12.13 -2.92 12.03
C PRO A 87 13.37 -3.42 11.27
N GLY A 88 14.15 -4.33 11.88
CA GLY A 88 15.33 -4.91 11.24
C GLY A 88 15.00 -5.99 10.22
N ASP A 89 13.85 -6.64 10.38
CA ASP A 89 13.39 -7.74 9.52
C ASP A 89 11.86 -7.88 9.58
N TYR A 90 11.35 -8.83 8.78
CA TYR A 90 9.92 -9.16 8.75
C TYR A 90 9.38 -9.60 10.12
N ASP A 91 10.12 -10.42 10.88
CA ASP A 91 9.61 -10.97 12.13
C ASP A 91 9.47 -9.86 13.20
N GLU A 92 10.40 -8.92 13.24
CA GLU A 92 10.25 -7.72 14.08
C GLU A 92 9.07 -6.85 13.61
N ALA A 93 8.91 -6.65 12.30
CA ALA A 93 7.79 -5.91 11.74
C ALA A 93 6.45 -6.54 12.12
N ALA A 94 6.32 -7.86 11.94
CA ALA A 94 5.11 -8.61 12.26
C ALA A 94 4.79 -8.57 13.76
N ARG A 95 5.80 -8.65 14.63
CA ARG A 95 5.61 -8.48 16.08
C ARG A 95 5.06 -7.10 16.42
N ARG A 96 5.67 -6.02 15.90
CA ARG A 96 5.20 -4.64 16.16
C ARG A 96 3.74 -4.45 15.74
N VAL A 97 3.36 -5.00 14.59
CA VAL A 97 1.97 -4.97 14.11
C VAL A 97 1.04 -5.77 15.03
N SER A 98 1.47 -6.95 15.49
CA SER A 98 0.64 -7.83 16.33
C SER A 98 0.47 -7.31 17.76
N ASP A 99 1.49 -6.69 18.32
CA ASP A 99 1.51 -6.20 19.70
C ASP A 99 0.74 -4.88 19.85
N ALA A 100 0.59 -4.13 18.77
CA ALA A 100 -0.17 -2.89 18.77
C ALA A 100 -1.68 -3.16 18.85
N ARG A 101 -2.38 -2.33 19.61
CA ARG A 101 -3.84 -2.43 19.73
C ARG A 101 -4.51 -2.11 18.40
N VAL A 102 -5.38 -3.01 17.93
CA VAL A 102 -6.11 -2.85 16.66
C VAL A 102 -7.09 -1.68 16.72
N ASP A 103 -7.11 -0.88 15.66
CA ASP A 103 -8.12 0.14 15.40
C ASP A 103 -9.14 -0.39 14.39
N GLY A 104 -10.37 -0.61 14.84
CA GLY A 104 -11.45 -1.18 14.01
C GLY A 104 -12.06 -0.19 13.01
N ALA A 105 -11.70 1.11 13.07
CA ALA A 105 -12.21 2.11 12.14
C ALA A 105 -11.54 2.05 10.75
N VAL A 106 -10.38 1.38 10.66
CA VAL A 106 -9.66 1.22 9.38
C VAL A 106 -10.16 -0.02 8.65
N THR A 107 -10.72 0.18 7.46
CA THR A 107 -11.31 -0.89 6.64
C THR A 107 -10.58 -1.12 5.33
N SER A 108 -9.99 -0.11 4.71
CA SER A 108 -9.29 -0.23 3.42
C SER A 108 -8.16 0.76 3.23
N ALA A 109 -8.21 1.90 3.92
CA ALA A 109 -7.21 2.95 3.82
C ALA A 109 -7.08 3.68 5.16
N PHE A 110 -5.90 4.26 5.41
CA PHE A 110 -5.65 5.13 6.55
C PHE A 110 -4.55 6.14 6.25
N ARG A 111 -4.46 7.16 7.10
CA ARG A 111 -3.31 8.08 7.14
C ARG A 111 -2.69 8.11 8.53
N SER A 112 -1.41 8.42 8.61
CA SER A 112 -0.73 8.71 9.88
C SER A 112 -1.29 9.99 10.53
N PRO A 113 -1.13 10.21 11.84
CA PRO A 113 -1.55 11.45 12.50
C PRO A 113 -0.90 12.70 11.93
N SER A 114 0.33 12.60 11.43
CA SER A 114 1.02 13.73 10.75
C SER A 114 0.40 14.08 9.39
N GLY A 115 -0.43 13.19 8.82
CA GLY A 115 -0.94 13.31 7.46
C GLY A 115 0.10 13.09 6.36
N ASN A 116 1.37 12.84 6.71
CA ASN A 116 2.45 12.69 5.73
C ASN A 116 2.53 11.30 5.09
N LEU A 117 2.01 10.30 5.76
CA LEU A 117 1.95 8.92 5.27
C LEU A 117 0.50 8.50 5.13
N ALA A 118 0.18 7.84 4.04
CA ALA A 118 -1.13 7.26 3.82
C ALA A 118 -0.99 5.90 3.13
N CYS A 119 -1.82 4.94 3.53
CA CYS A 119 -1.85 3.62 2.94
C CYS A 119 -3.25 3.28 2.48
N THR A 120 -3.38 2.59 1.36
CA THR A 120 -4.64 2.10 0.82
C THR A 120 -4.48 0.70 0.25
N VAL A 121 -5.55 -0.08 0.33
CA VAL A 121 -5.63 -1.36 -0.38
C VAL A 121 -6.24 -1.12 -1.75
N ALA A 122 -5.58 -1.64 -2.77
CA ALA A 122 -5.95 -1.53 -4.18
C ALA A 122 -6.08 -2.92 -4.82
N GLY A 123 -6.41 -2.96 -6.11
CA GLY A 123 -6.44 -4.21 -6.88
C GLY A 123 -7.40 -5.27 -6.32
N GLY A 124 -8.55 -4.85 -5.75
CA GLY A 124 -9.50 -5.80 -5.17
C GLY A 124 -8.99 -6.54 -3.92
N GLY A 125 -8.04 -5.97 -3.19
CA GLY A 125 -7.46 -6.59 -1.99
C GLY A 125 -6.11 -7.27 -2.20
N SER A 126 -5.58 -7.27 -3.42
CA SER A 126 -4.32 -7.94 -3.77
C SER A 126 -3.07 -7.09 -3.60
N GLN A 127 -3.23 -5.80 -3.38
CA GLN A 127 -2.14 -4.83 -3.27
C GLN A 127 -2.37 -3.89 -2.09
N LEU A 128 -1.32 -3.61 -1.33
CA LEU A 128 -1.27 -2.51 -0.36
C LEU A 128 -0.30 -1.46 -0.88
N ALA A 129 -0.74 -0.23 -1.04
CA ALA A 129 0.06 0.90 -1.45
C ALA A 129 0.22 1.89 -0.29
N CYS A 130 1.45 2.21 0.09
CA CYS A 130 1.75 3.22 1.10
C CYS A 130 2.54 4.38 0.48
N GLU A 131 2.09 5.60 0.72
CA GLU A 131 2.61 6.83 0.11
C GLU A 131 3.20 7.77 1.14
N VAL A 132 4.22 8.52 0.72
CA VAL A 132 4.82 9.61 1.49
C VAL A 132 4.64 10.94 0.76
N GLY A 133 4.03 11.92 1.42
CA GLY A 133 3.77 13.23 0.85
C GLY A 133 5.03 14.09 0.77
N GLN A 134 5.70 14.29 1.88
CA GLN A 134 6.89 15.13 1.99
C GLN A 134 8.11 14.35 2.49
N GLY A 135 9.30 14.74 2.00
CA GLY A 135 10.54 14.05 2.35
C GLY A 135 10.57 12.65 1.75
N ARG A 136 10.33 12.55 0.45
CA ARG A 136 10.33 11.29 -0.28
C ARG A 136 11.73 10.68 -0.32
N PRO A 137 11.90 9.38 0.00
CA PRO A 137 13.19 8.73 -0.08
C PRO A 137 13.76 8.76 -1.51
N LYS A 138 15.07 8.84 -1.63
CA LYS A 138 15.73 8.57 -2.91
C LYS A 138 15.71 7.06 -3.16
N PRO A 139 15.56 6.61 -4.41
CA PRO A 139 15.64 5.18 -4.72
C PRO A 139 17.08 4.67 -4.47
N PRO A 140 17.26 3.38 -4.18
CA PRO A 140 18.59 2.78 -4.12
C PRO A 140 19.23 2.77 -5.52
N ALA A 141 20.56 2.81 -5.56
CA ALA A 141 21.28 2.82 -6.84
C ALA A 141 20.97 1.58 -7.72
N ALA A 142 20.66 0.45 -7.10
CA ALA A 142 20.31 -0.79 -7.79
C ALA A 142 18.92 -0.76 -8.46
N ALA A 143 18.02 0.18 -8.03
CA ALA A 143 16.68 0.33 -8.59
C ALA A 143 16.35 1.83 -8.74
N PRO A 144 17.02 2.53 -9.68
CA PRO A 144 16.82 3.96 -9.88
C PRO A 144 15.43 4.24 -10.45
N CYS A 145 14.93 5.44 -10.22
CA CYS A 145 13.73 5.90 -10.89
C CYS A 145 13.94 5.99 -12.42
N PRO A 146 12.89 5.75 -13.21
CA PRO A 146 12.95 5.92 -14.66
C PRO A 146 13.35 7.35 -15.05
N ALA A 147 14.12 7.47 -16.14
CA ALA A 147 14.52 8.76 -16.69
C ALA A 147 13.30 9.57 -17.16
N GLY A 148 13.34 10.89 -16.94
CA GLY A 148 12.28 11.81 -17.37
C GLY A 148 11.05 11.87 -16.44
N GLY A 149 11.07 11.12 -15.33
CA GLY A 149 10.02 11.12 -14.31
C GLY A 149 10.48 11.67 -12.95
N PRO A 150 9.66 11.46 -11.89
CA PRO A 150 10.05 11.78 -10.52
C PRO A 150 11.33 11.04 -10.12
N THR A 151 12.20 11.71 -9.37
CA THR A 151 13.51 11.19 -8.95
C THR A 151 13.53 10.61 -7.54
N THR A 152 12.36 10.52 -6.92
CA THR A 152 12.18 10.02 -5.54
C THR A 152 11.07 8.99 -5.49
N VAL A 153 11.15 8.09 -4.52
CA VAL A 153 10.11 7.10 -4.26
C VAL A 153 8.92 7.80 -3.58
N GLY A 154 7.81 7.89 -4.26
CA GLY A 154 6.56 8.44 -3.72
C GLY A 154 5.69 7.41 -3.04
N ARG A 155 5.83 6.14 -3.45
CA ARG A 155 4.99 5.03 -2.99
C ARG A 155 5.79 3.74 -2.88
N VAL A 156 5.45 2.92 -1.88
CA VAL A 156 5.90 1.53 -1.76
C VAL A 156 4.67 0.65 -1.77
N GLU A 157 4.69 -0.40 -2.55
CA GLU A 157 3.58 -1.34 -2.71
C GLU A 157 4.00 -2.74 -2.25
N LEU A 158 3.11 -3.40 -1.50
CA LEU A 158 3.17 -4.85 -1.29
C LEU A 158 2.20 -5.51 -2.27
N THR A 159 2.71 -6.39 -3.10
CA THR A 159 1.98 -7.10 -4.16
C THR A 159 2.19 -8.60 -4.05
N GLY A 160 1.59 -9.36 -4.98
CA GLY A 160 1.85 -10.80 -5.11
C GLY A 160 3.29 -11.17 -5.39
N ASP A 161 4.09 -10.23 -5.92
CA ASP A 161 5.49 -10.41 -6.31
C ASP A 161 6.46 -9.79 -5.28
N GLY A 162 5.96 -9.38 -4.11
CA GLY A 162 6.75 -8.76 -3.04
C GLY A 162 6.63 -7.24 -3.01
N ALA A 163 7.58 -6.59 -2.34
CA ALA A 163 7.59 -5.14 -2.19
C ALA A 163 8.15 -4.45 -3.43
N ARG A 164 7.44 -3.42 -3.93
CA ARG A 164 7.81 -2.64 -5.10
C ARG A 164 7.94 -1.15 -4.77
N LEU A 165 9.02 -0.52 -5.23
CA LEU A 165 9.23 0.92 -5.10
C LEU A 165 8.65 1.64 -6.33
N VAL A 166 7.86 2.68 -6.12
CA VAL A 166 7.24 3.44 -7.19
C VAL A 166 7.66 4.90 -7.12
N CYS A 167 8.35 5.34 -8.18
CA CYS A 167 8.73 6.73 -8.38
C CYS A 167 7.58 7.45 -9.08
N ASN A 168 6.67 8.03 -8.30
CA ASN A 168 5.48 8.69 -8.83
C ASN A 168 5.24 10.06 -8.18
N GLY A 169 4.47 10.89 -8.86
CA GLY A 169 3.93 12.14 -8.34
C GLY A 169 2.47 12.04 -7.92
N ASP A 170 1.78 11.00 -8.40
CA ASP A 170 0.34 10.80 -8.23
C ASP A 170 0.04 10.02 -6.95
N THR A 171 -1.23 10.07 -6.50
CA THR A 171 -1.71 9.36 -5.32
C THR A 171 -2.73 8.28 -5.72
N GLU A 172 -2.61 7.11 -5.07
CA GLU A 172 -3.63 6.05 -5.08
C GLU A 172 -4.68 6.28 -3.97
N VAL A 173 -4.34 7.14 -3.01
CA VAL A 173 -5.21 7.40 -1.86
C VAL A 173 -6.29 8.40 -2.28
N SER A 174 -7.54 7.96 -2.33
CA SER A 174 -8.68 8.81 -2.64
C SER A 174 -9.31 9.38 -1.37
N GLY A 175 -9.77 10.63 -1.46
CA GLY A 175 -10.47 11.30 -0.37
C GLY A 175 -9.60 11.55 0.86
N THR A 176 -10.23 11.51 2.04
CA THR A 176 -9.56 11.68 3.33
C THR A 176 -9.76 10.43 4.16
N PRO A 177 -8.83 9.46 4.14
CA PRO A 177 -8.97 8.25 4.92
C PRO A 177 -8.89 8.53 6.43
N PRO A 178 -9.43 7.63 7.28
CA PRO A 178 -9.35 7.77 8.73
C PRO A 178 -7.90 7.82 9.20
N THR A 179 -7.68 8.50 10.33
CA THR A 179 -6.37 8.56 10.95
C THR A 179 -6.12 7.32 11.80
N LEU A 180 -5.07 6.58 11.49
CA LEU A 180 -4.55 5.52 12.36
C LEU A 180 -3.62 6.15 13.39
N ALA A 181 -4.05 6.23 14.64
CA ALA A 181 -3.29 6.87 15.71
C ALA A 181 -1.95 6.18 15.94
N TYR A 182 -0.95 6.91 16.43
CA TYR A 182 0.34 6.30 16.80
C TYR A 182 0.18 5.24 17.88
N GLY A 183 0.90 4.13 17.71
CA GLY A 183 0.81 2.94 18.55
C GLY A 183 -0.41 2.07 18.29
N ARG A 184 -1.16 2.36 17.22
CA ARG A 184 -2.33 1.56 16.81
C ARG A 184 -2.00 0.77 15.55
N SER A 185 -2.57 -0.43 15.47
CA SER A 185 -2.51 -1.25 14.27
C SER A 185 -3.85 -1.32 13.56
N ALA A 186 -3.81 -1.57 12.25
CA ALA A 186 -4.95 -1.86 11.41
C ALA A 186 -4.77 -3.23 10.75
N ARG A 187 -5.78 -4.07 10.84
CA ARG A 187 -5.90 -5.31 10.05
C ARG A 187 -6.96 -5.06 8.99
N ILE A 188 -6.57 -5.13 7.73
CA ILE A 188 -7.48 -4.80 6.63
C ILE A 188 -8.36 -6.02 6.32
N PRO A 189 -9.68 -5.95 6.53
CA PRO A 189 -10.57 -7.10 6.37
C PRO A 189 -10.50 -7.72 4.96
N GLY A 190 -10.47 -9.04 4.88
CA GLY A 190 -10.47 -9.77 3.61
C GLY A 190 -9.13 -9.75 2.86
N THR A 191 -8.07 -9.25 3.49
CA THR A 191 -6.72 -9.18 2.92
C THR A 191 -5.69 -9.76 3.88
N PRO A 192 -4.47 -10.10 3.40
CA PRO A 192 -3.37 -10.50 4.28
C PRO A 192 -2.65 -9.31 4.92
N PHE A 193 -3.06 -8.08 4.65
CA PHE A 193 -2.34 -6.88 5.05
C PHE A 193 -2.69 -6.43 6.47
N ALA A 194 -1.64 -6.12 7.22
CA ALA A 194 -1.75 -5.49 8.53
C ALA A 194 -0.67 -4.43 8.69
N CYS A 195 -1.01 -3.31 9.34
CA CYS A 195 -0.12 -2.18 9.49
C CYS A 195 -0.12 -1.66 10.92
N VAL A 196 0.96 -1.01 11.34
CA VAL A 196 1.04 -0.20 12.55
C VAL A 196 1.55 1.19 12.23
N SER A 197 0.93 2.20 12.84
CA SER A 197 1.36 3.60 12.76
C SER A 197 2.18 3.93 14.01
N GLU A 198 3.40 4.41 13.81
CA GLU A 198 4.30 4.83 14.88
C GLU A 198 4.85 6.23 14.59
N GLN A 199 5.41 6.91 15.59
CA GLN A 199 6.04 8.22 15.37
C GLN A 199 7.24 8.12 14.40
N ALA A 200 7.91 6.97 14.37
CA ALA A 200 9.02 6.70 13.47
C ALA A 200 8.57 6.52 12.02
N GLY A 201 7.36 6.06 11.77
CA GLY A 201 6.85 5.76 10.44
C GLY A 201 5.65 4.81 10.47
N VAL A 202 5.34 4.24 9.32
CA VAL A 202 4.33 3.19 9.16
C VAL A 202 5.03 1.90 8.78
N THR A 203 4.74 0.83 9.51
CA THR A 203 5.17 -0.54 9.20
C THR A 203 3.96 -1.32 8.72
N CYS A 204 4.06 -1.98 7.57
CA CYS A 204 3.04 -2.88 7.06
C CYS A 204 3.62 -4.24 6.69
N VAL A 205 2.82 -5.28 6.84
CA VAL A 205 3.18 -6.66 6.50
C VAL A 205 2.11 -7.34 5.66
N ASP A 206 2.54 -8.19 4.75
CA ASP A 206 1.73 -9.24 4.14
C ASP A 206 1.97 -10.54 4.92
N THR A 207 0.98 -10.94 5.71
CA THR A 207 1.08 -12.12 6.59
C THR A 207 1.05 -13.45 5.85
N ALA A 208 0.58 -13.45 4.60
CA ALA A 208 0.53 -14.67 3.78
C ALA A 208 1.86 -14.98 3.10
N ARG A 209 2.61 -13.93 2.70
CA ARG A 209 3.87 -14.05 1.97
C ARG A 209 5.10 -13.81 2.81
N ARG A 210 4.94 -13.23 3.98
CA ARG A 210 6.03 -12.76 4.85
C ARG A 210 6.86 -11.66 4.20
N ASP A 211 6.21 -10.82 3.42
CA ASP A 211 6.76 -9.58 2.89
C ASP A 211 6.36 -8.40 3.78
N GLY A 212 7.14 -7.34 3.76
CA GLY A 212 6.83 -6.16 4.55
C GLY A 212 7.47 -4.89 4.02
N LEU A 213 6.97 -3.78 4.52
CA LEU A 213 7.53 -2.46 4.28
C LEU A 213 7.55 -1.62 5.57
N PHE A 214 8.54 -0.76 5.65
CA PHE A 214 8.56 0.40 6.53
C PHE A 214 8.70 1.65 5.68
N LEU A 215 7.87 2.66 5.94
CA LEU A 215 7.91 3.94 5.25
C LEU A 215 7.86 5.09 6.24
N ALA A 216 8.80 6.03 6.07
CA ALA A 216 8.88 7.26 6.84
C ALA A 216 9.39 8.40 5.95
N ARG A 217 9.50 9.60 6.51
CA ARG A 217 10.16 10.71 5.82
C ARG A 217 11.62 10.37 5.53
N ASN A 218 12.03 10.43 4.27
CA ASN A 218 13.39 10.13 3.77
C ASN A 218 13.90 8.70 4.05
N THR A 219 13.01 7.79 4.47
CA THR A 219 13.40 6.44 4.86
C THR A 219 12.39 5.43 4.35
N LEU A 220 12.90 4.33 3.83
CA LEU A 220 12.11 3.13 3.54
C LEU A 220 12.95 1.88 3.80
N ALA A 221 12.28 0.80 4.16
CA ALA A 221 12.83 -0.55 4.17
C ALA A 221 11.77 -1.53 3.66
N THR A 222 12.21 -2.62 3.02
CA THR A 222 11.36 -3.74 2.57
C THR A 222 12.03 -5.06 2.91
N TRP A 223 11.27 -6.10 3.18
CA TRP A 223 11.73 -7.45 3.56
C TRP A 223 11.06 -8.51 2.73
#